data_9a2fca34a428f60c209ffd3c87f469a5
#
_entry.id   9a2fca34a428f60c209ffd3c87f469a5
#
_cell.length_a   1.000
_cell.length_b   1.000
_cell.length_c   1.000
_cell.angle_alpha   90.00
_cell.angle_beta   90.00
_cell.angle_gamma   90.00
#
_symmetry.space_group_name_H-M   'P 1'
#
loop_
_entity.id
_entity.type
_entity.pdbx_description
1 polymer ?
#
loop_
_entity_poly.entity_id
_entity_poly.type
_entity_poly.pdbx_seq_one_letter_code
_entity_poly.pdbx_strand_id
1 'polypeptide(L)'
;ESLEVSQIYSVMGLLSSRYPLVTRRPFRSPHHTVSNAGLVGGGSSPKPGEISLAHKGVLFLDELPEFRKDSLDLMRQPLEDGKVTISRVSGSTTYPAEFMMVCAMNPCKCGWYGDPSGRCRCSQQAVEAYQSRISGPMLDRIDIIVEVPSVHFEDLRSRTEAEPSSAVKARVNEARKIQLDRFGERSGMCNARMGPEEMRQYCNLSDDCA
;
A
#
# COMPACT_ATOMS: atom_id res chain seq x y z
N GLU A 1 2.45 11.22 14.76
CA GLU A 1 1.77 10.12 14.05
C GLU A 1 0.45 9.71 14.76
N SER A 2 0.46 9.26 16.05
CA SER A 2 -0.76 8.80 16.74
C SER A 2 -1.85 9.89 16.78
N LEU A 3 -1.51 11.14 17.05
CA LEU A 3 -2.45 12.27 17.07
C LEU A 3 -3.03 12.55 15.68
N GLU A 4 -2.24 12.54 14.63
CA GLU A 4 -2.68 12.75 13.24
C GLU A 4 -3.69 11.69 12.82
N VAL A 5 -3.37 10.41 13.08
CA VAL A 5 -4.29 9.31 12.82
C VAL A 5 -5.57 9.46 13.62
N SER A 6 -5.47 9.81 14.92
CA SER A 6 -6.63 9.98 15.78
C SER A 6 -7.53 11.13 15.32
N GLN A 7 -6.98 12.22 14.78
CA GLN A 7 -7.75 13.31 14.19
C GLN A 7 -8.61 12.82 13.01
N ILE A 8 -8.04 12.02 12.09
CA ILE A 8 -8.78 11.45 10.96
C ILE A 8 -9.91 10.55 11.46
N TYR A 9 -9.60 9.66 12.42
CA TYR A 9 -10.58 8.74 13.00
C TYR A 9 -11.68 9.47 13.78
N SER A 10 -11.34 10.59 14.43
CA SER A 10 -12.31 11.45 15.12
C SER A 10 -13.32 12.08 14.15
N VAL A 11 -12.85 12.62 13.02
CA VAL A 11 -13.72 13.18 11.96
C VAL A 11 -14.69 12.13 11.43
N MET A 12 -14.29 10.87 11.39
CA MET A 12 -15.13 9.75 10.97
C MET A 12 -16.05 9.22 12.08
N GLY A 13 -15.91 9.70 13.33
CA GLY A 13 -16.67 9.19 14.47
C GLY A 13 -16.25 7.76 14.88
N LEU A 14 -15.03 7.35 14.55
CA LEU A 14 -14.49 6.01 14.82
C LEU A 14 -13.76 5.90 16.16
N LEU A 15 -13.59 7.00 16.89
CA LEU A 15 -13.07 7.01 18.24
C LEU A 15 -14.21 6.88 19.26
N SER A 16 -13.88 6.26 20.39
CA SER A 16 -14.79 6.19 21.54
C SER A 16 -14.14 6.81 22.77
N SER A 17 -14.97 7.17 23.76
CA SER A 17 -14.47 7.68 25.05
C SER A 17 -13.53 6.71 25.76
N ARG A 18 -13.70 5.39 25.51
CA ARG A 18 -12.81 4.33 26.06
C ARG A 18 -11.46 4.25 25.31
N TYR A 19 -11.44 4.60 24.01
CA TYR A 19 -10.26 4.57 23.17
C TYR A 19 -10.15 5.90 22.41
N PRO A 20 -9.68 6.96 23.11
CA PRO A 20 -9.64 8.31 22.53
C PRO A 20 -8.47 8.51 21.54
N LEU A 21 -7.51 7.60 21.53
CA LEU A 21 -6.34 7.66 20.67
C LEU A 21 -6.12 6.34 19.92
N VAL A 22 -5.71 6.44 18.67
CA VAL A 22 -5.25 5.31 17.86
C VAL A 22 -3.77 5.07 18.18
N THR A 23 -3.47 3.99 18.89
CA THR A 23 -2.11 3.64 19.34
C THR A 23 -1.43 2.58 18.47
N ARG A 24 -2.19 1.97 17.54
CA ARG A 24 -1.66 0.99 16.57
C ARG A 24 -1.75 1.56 15.18
N ARG A 25 -0.79 1.24 14.32
CA ARG A 25 -0.84 1.63 12.91
C ARG A 25 -2.07 1.03 12.25
N PRO A 26 -2.86 1.83 11.52
CA PRO A 26 -4.04 1.34 10.80
C PRO A 26 -3.67 0.27 9.78
N PHE A 27 -4.55 -0.72 9.65
CA PHE A 27 -4.56 -1.65 8.53
C PHE A 27 -5.94 -1.55 7.87
N ARG A 28 -5.96 -1.11 6.61
CA ARG A 28 -7.19 -0.96 5.83
C ARG A 28 -7.15 -1.91 4.65
N SER A 29 -8.23 -2.64 4.43
CA SER A 29 -8.37 -3.59 3.32
C SER A 29 -9.76 -3.43 2.69
N PRO A 30 -9.97 -2.36 1.90
CA PRO A 30 -11.24 -2.19 1.20
C PRO A 30 -11.41 -3.26 0.13
N HIS A 31 -12.64 -3.72 -0.04
CA HIS A 31 -12.99 -4.62 -1.13
C HIS A 31 -12.91 -3.88 -2.47
N HIS A 32 -12.60 -4.58 -3.57
CA HIS A 32 -12.44 -3.99 -4.90
C HIS A 32 -13.71 -3.28 -5.43
N THR A 33 -14.90 -3.56 -4.86
CA THR A 33 -16.16 -2.88 -5.18
C THR A 33 -16.33 -1.54 -4.46
N VAL A 34 -15.35 -1.09 -3.68
CA VAL A 34 -15.41 0.20 -3.01
C VAL A 34 -15.63 1.33 -4.02
N SER A 35 -16.49 2.28 -3.68
CA SER A 35 -16.70 3.46 -4.52
C SER A 35 -15.51 4.41 -4.46
N ASN A 36 -15.33 5.26 -5.49
CA ASN A 36 -14.30 6.30 -5.49
C ASN A 36 -14.39 7.19 -4.24
N ALA A 37 -15.62 7.55 -3.83
CA ALA A 37 -15.84 8.34 -2.62
C ALA A 37 -15.51 7.56 -1.33
N GLY A 38 -15.69 6.24 -1.32
CA GLY A 38 -15.26 5.38 -0.22
C GLY A 38 -13.74 5.26 -0.15
N LEU A 39 -13.07 5.16 -1.30
CA LEU A 39 -11.63 5.01 -1.37
C LEU A 39 -10.89 6.32 -1.07
N VAL A 40 -11.19 7.37 -1.79
CA VAL A 40 -10.48 8.66 -1.72
C VAL A 40 -11.12 9.58 -0.68
N GLY A 41 -12.41 9.48 -0.50
CA GLY A 41 -13.20 10.37 0.34
C GLY A 41 -14.14 11.23 -0.49
N GLY A 42 -15.07 11.89 0.17
CA GLY A 42 -16.07 12.71 -0.49
C GLY A 42 -17.39 12.79 0.27
N GLY A 43 -18.47 12.98 -0.47
CA GLY A 43 -19.81 13.18 0.06
C GLY A 43 -20.25 14.65 0.06
N SER A 44 -21.46 14.93 0.53
CA SER A 44 -21.99 16.30 0.68
C SER A 44 -21.22 17.09 1.75
N SER A 45 -20.83 16.40 2.84
CA SER A 45 -19.82 16.87 3.79
C SER A 45 -18.53 16.09 3.48
N PRO A 46 -17.44 16.75 3.06
CA PRO A 46 -16.19 16.07 2.70
C PRO A 46 -15.68 15.24 3.87
N LYS A 47 -15.69 13.91 3.72
CA LYS A 47 -15.16 12.97 4.70
C LYS A 47 -13.97 12.24 4.13
N PRO A 48 -12.97 11.87 4.96
CA PRO A 48 -11.84 11.06 4.52
C PRO A 48 -12.29 9.67 4.07
N GLY A 49 -11.60 9.11 3.05
CA GLY A 49 -11.81 7.74 2.59
C GLY A 49 -10.81 6.75 3.18
N GLU A 50 -10.83 5.52 2.66
CA GLU A 50 -9.94 4.44 3.10
C GLU A 50 -8.45 4.79 2.99
N ILE A 51 -8.06 5.57 1.98
CA ILE A 51 -6.69 6.06 1.77
C ILE A 51 -6.23 6.90 2.97
N SER A 52 -7.05 7.86 3.41
CA SER A 52 -6.73 8.70 4.57
C SER A 52 -6.85 7.91 5.88
N LEU A 53 -7.78 6.97 5.98
CA LEU A 53 -7.91 6.08 7.13
C LEU A 53 -6.70 5.13 7.27
N ALA A 54 -5.94 4.88 6.19
CA ALA A 54 -4.70 4.11 6.21
C ALA A 54 -3.48 4.96 6.59
N HIS A 55 -3.64 6.26 6.86
CA HIS A 55 -2.52 7.16 7.18
C HIS A 55 -1.61 6.62 8.27
N LYS A 56 -0.27 6.65 8.04
CA LYS A 56 0.79 6.06 8.89
C LYS A 56 0.64 4.54 9.12
N GLY A 57 -0.15 3.87 8.29
CA GLY A 57 -0.43 2.44 8.35
C GLY A 57 -0.27 1.76 7.00
N VAL A 58 -1.11 0.77 6.75
CA VAL A 58 -1.11 -0.07 5.55
C VAL A 58 -2.47 0.00 4.86
N LEU A 59 -2.45 0.22 3.55
CA LEU A 59 -3.58 0.01 2.66
C LEU A 59 -3.32 -1.26 1.85
N PHE A 60 -4.08 -2.31 2.13
CA PHE A 60 -3.99 -3.59 1.43
C PHE A 60 -5.09 -3.68 0.36
N LEU A 61 -4.69 -3.90 -0.89
CA LEU A 61 -5.59 -4.05 -2.03
C LEU A 61 -5.45 -5.46 -2.58
N ASP A 62 -6.38 -6.31 -2.20
CA ASP A 62 -6.46 -7.65 -2.76
C ASP A 62 -7.15 -7.63 -4.12
N GLU A 63 -6.80 -8.56 -5.00
CA GLU A 63 -7.34 -8.63 -6.36
C GLU A 63 -7.21 -7.30 -7.13
N LEU A 64 -6.02 -6.69 -7.09
CA LEU A 64 -5.78 -5.35 -7.65
C LEU A 64 -6.37 -5.11 -9.04
N PRO A 65 -6.30 -6.04 -10.02
CA PRO A 65 -6.91 -5.85 -11.34
C PRO A 65 -8.45 -5.82 -11.36
N GLU A 66 -9.11 -6.21 -10.26
CA GLU A 66 -10.57 -6.16 -10.16
C GLU A 66 -11.10 -4.80 -9.67
N PHE A 67 -10.23 -3.93 -9.15
CA PHE A 67 -10.59 -2.54 -8.87
C PHE A 67 -10.92 -1.81 -10.17
N ARG A 68 -11.82 -0.84 -10.07
CA ARG A 68 -12.12 0.05 -11.19
C ARG A 68 -10.87 0.85 -11.57
N LYS A 69 -10.64 0.99 -12.86
CA LYS A 69 -9.47 1.73 -13.38
C LYS A 69 -9.42 3.17 -12.87
N ASP A 70 -10.57 3.85 -12.85
CA ASP A 70 -10.69 5.20 -12.33
C ASP A 70 -10.35 5.29 -10.83
N SER A 71 -10.69 4.27 -10.03
CA SER A 71 -10.32 4.19 -8.62
C SER A 71 -8.81 4.07 -8.43
N LEU A 72 -8.15 3.23 -9.23
CA LEU A 72 -6.70 3.07 -9.20
C LEU A 72 -5.97 4.33 -9.65
N ASP A 73 -6.45 5.01 -10.68
CA ASP A 73 -5.86 6.26 -11.16
C ASP A 73 -5.96 7.38 -10.12
N LEU A 74 -7.03 7.42 -9.32
CA LEU A 74 -7.19 8.38 -8.22
C LEU A 74 -6.18 8.17 -7.07
N MET A 75 -5.58 6.98 -6.94
CA MET A 75 -4.58 6.71 -5.91
C MET A 75 -3.19 7.27 -6.24
N ARG A 76 -2.93 7.60 -7.51
CA ARG A 76 -1.61 8.06 -7.95
C ARG A 76 -1.15 9.30 -7.21
N GLN A 77 -2.00 10.31 -7.13
CA GLN A 77 -1.67 11.56 -6.43
C GLN A 77 -1.44 11.35 -4.93
N PRO A 78 -2.30 10.64 -4.17
CA PRO A 78 -2.03 10.32 -2.77
C PRO A 78 -0.72 9.59 -2.52
N LEU A 79 -0.32 8.67 -3.41
CA LEU A 79 0.95 7.96 -3.30
C LEU A 79 2.16 8.89 -3.47
N GLU A 80 2.06 9.90 -4.34
CA GLU A 80 3.12 10.89 -4.56
C GLU A 80 3.16 11.97 -3.48
N ASP A 81 2.00 12.58 -3.23
CA ASP A 81 1.90 13.79 -2.38
C ASP A 81 1.74 13.48 -0.89
N GLY A 82 1.40 12.23 -0.52
CA GLY A 82 1.08 11.84 0.86
C GLY A 82 -0.16 12.52 1.42
N LYS A 83 -1.05 13.01 0.57
CA LYS A 83 -2.28 13.70 0.94
C LYS A 83 -3.38 13.53 -0.10
N VAL A 84 -4.63 13.66 0.35
CA VAL A 84 -5.84 13.67 -0.49
C VAL A 84 -6.53 15.01 -0.35
N THR A 85 -6.82 15.67 -1.46
CA THR A 85 -7.60 16.91 -1.49
C THR A 85 -8.96 16.66 -2.12
N ILE A 86 -10.02 16.91 -1.35
CA ILE A 86 -11.41 16.79 -1.78
C ILE A 86 -11.94 18.20 -2.04
N SER A 87 -12.14 18.54 -3.32
CA SER A 87 -12.69 19.83 -3.72
C SER A 87 -14.19 19.73 -3.99
N ARG A 88 -14.94 20.70 -3.48
CA ARG A 88 -16.38 20.88 -3.67
C ARG A 88 -16.70 22.36 -3.90
N VAL A 89 -17.92 22.64 -4.35
CA VAL A 89 -18.40 24.01 -4.52
C VAL A 89 -18.35 24.80 -3.19
N SER A 90 -18.56 24.10 -2.07
CA SER A 90 -18.52 24.66 -0.71
C SER A 90 -17.11 24.85 -0.14
N GLY A 91 -16.07 24.42 -0.83
CA GLY A 91 -14.68 24.52 -0.37
C GLY A 91 -13.83 23.28 -0.66
N SER A 92 -12.58 23.34 -0.23
CA SER A 92 -11.63 22.26 -0.38
C SER A 92 -11.11 21.82 0.98
N THR A 93 -11.04 20.50 1.19
CA THR A 93 -10.51 19.89 2.41
C THR A 93 -9.40 18.93 2.07
N THR A 94 -8.26 19.04 2.75
CA THR A 94 -7.10 18.17 2.55
C THR A 94 -6.91 17.29 3.76
N TYR A 95 -6.76 15.99 3.53
CA TYR A 95 -6.44 14.97 4.54
C TYR A 95 -5.07 14.37 4.28
N PRO A 96 -4.27 14.09 5.33
CA PRO A 96 -3.03 13.36 5.17
C PRO A 96 -3.30 11.92 4.74
N ALA A 97 -2.39 11.36 3.92
CA ALA A 97 -2.54 10.05 3.30
C ALA A 97 -1.18 9.39 3.06
N GLU A 98 -0.34 9.38 4.08
CA GLU A 98 0.95 8.70 4.04
C GLU A 98 0.80 7.27 4.52
N PHE A 99 0.79 6.32 3.62
CA PHE A 99 0.57 4.90 3.91
C PHE A 99 1.53 4.01 3.12
N MET A 100 1.71 2.77 3.57
CA MET A 100 2.32 1.72 2.78
C MET A 100 1.22 1.05 1.96
N MET A 101 1.36 1.07 0.63
CA MET A 101 0.47 0.31 -0.24
C MET A 101 1.00 -1.11 -0.39
N VAL A 102 0.15 -2.09 -0.13
CA VAL A 102 0.42 -3.51 -0.37
C VAL A 102 -0.68 -4.03 -1.28
N CYS A 103 -0.29 -4.62 -2.40
CA CYS A 103 -1.22 -5.15 -3.39
C CYS A 103 -1.01 -6.64 -3.59
N ALA A 104 -2.09 -7.37 -3.79
CA ALA A 104 -2.04 -8.76 -4.24
C ALA A 104 -2.79 -8.90 -5.55
N MET A 105 -2.29 -9.74 -6.45
CA MET A 105 -2.96 -10.08 -7.68
C MET A 105 -2.59 -11.47 -8.17
N ASN A 106 -3.51 -12.10 -8.87
CA ASN A 106 -3.23 -13.31 -9.60
C ASN A 106 -2.51 -12.99 -10.94
N PRO A 107 -1.73 -13.91 -11.51
CA PRO A 107 -1.05 -13.68 -12.79
C PRO A 107 -2.00 -13.63 -13.99
N CYS A 108 -3.20 -14.19 -13.87
CA CYS A 108 -4.28 -14.14 -14.84
C CYS A 108 -5.63 -14.42 -14.18
N LYS A 109 -6.74 -14.29 -14.91
CA LYS A 109 -8.09 -14.54 -14.41
C LYS A 109 -8.32 -15.92 -13.77
N CYS A 110 -7.64 -16.97 -14.26
CA CYS A 110 -7.76 -18.31 -13.69
C CYS A 110 -6.73 -18.60 -12.58
N GLY A 111 -5.77 -17.69 -12.35
CA GLY A 111 -4.75 -17.80 -11.31
C GLY A 111 -3.55 -18.70 -11.65
N TRP A 112 -3.51 -19.37 -12.82
CA TRP A 112 -2.54 -20.42 -13.12
C TRP A 112 -1.54 -20.07 -14.23
N TYR A 113 -1.48 -18.83 -14.70
CA TYR A 113 -0.50 -18.44 -15.71
C TYR A 113 0.93 -18.52 -15.15
N GLY A 114 1.82 -19.19 -15.87
CA GLY A 114 3.18 -19.44 -15.42
C GLY A 114 3.34 -20.64 -14.47
N ASP A 115 2.24 -21.27 -14.03
CA ASP A 115 2.33 -22.44 -13.16
C ASP A 115 2.80 -23.68 -13.97
N PRO A 116 3.80 -24.44 -13.47
CA PRO A 116 4.33 -25.63 -14.16
C PRO A 116 3.30 -26.74 -14.40
N SER A 117 2.18 -26.75 -13.66
CA SER A 117 1.14 -27.78 -13.80
C SER A 117 0.36 -27.70 -15.12
N GLY A 118 0.52 -26.64 -15.91
CA GLY A 118 -0.20 -26.44 -17.17
C GLY A 118 -1.71 -26.25 -17.03
N ARG A 119 -2.21 -25.91 -15.84
CA ARG A 119 -3.63 -25.70 -15.57
C ARG A 119 -4.19 -24.44 -16.21
N CYS A 120 -3.35 -23.48 -16.58
CA CYS A 120 -3.79 -22.25 -17.20
C CYS A 120 -4.42 -22.54 -18.57
N ARG A 121 -5.64 -22.05 -18.77
CA ARG A 121 -6.39 -22.13 -20.05
C ARG A 121 -6.63 -20.75 -20.66
N CYS A 122 -6.06 -19.71 -20.11
CA CYS A 122 -6.19 -18.35 -20.64
C CYS A 122 -5.38 -18.23 -21.92
N SER A 123 -5.95 -17.59 -22.95
CA SER A 123 -5.17 -17.18 -24.11
C SER A 123 -4.18 -16.07 -23.71
N GLN A 124 -3.11 -15.91 -24.46
CA GLN A 124 -2.13 -14.85 -24.23
C GLN A 124 -2.79 -13.46 -24.20
N GLN A 125 -3.71 -13.21 -25.13
CA GLN A 125 -4.49 -11.97 -25.18
C GLN A 125 -5.33 -11.74 -23.90
N ALA A 126 -5.92 -12.81 -23.33
CA ALA A 126 -6.70 -12.70 -22.11
C ALA A 126 -5.81 -12.39 -20.88
N VAL A 127 -4.58 -12.93 -20.85
CA VAL A 127 -3.59 -12.62 -19.81
C VAL A 127 -3.18 -11.15 -19.91
N GLU A 128 -2.77 -10.69 -21.09
CA GLU A 128 -2.38 -9.31 -21.34
C GLU A 128 -3.50 -8.32 -21.02
N ALA A 129 -4.73 -8.62 -21.43
CA ALA A 129 -5.90 -7.80 -21.12
C ALA A 129 -6.21 -7.74 -19.63
N TYR A 130 -5.91 -8.81 -18.88
CA TYR A 130 -6.07 -8.82 -17.43
C TYR A 130 -4.96 -7.98 -16.74
N GLN A 131 -3.73 -8.16 -17.13
CA GLN A 131 -2.59 -7.45 -16.55
C GLN A 131 -2.60 -5.94 -16.89
N SER A 132 -3.02 -5.59 -18.11
CA SER A 132 -3.12 -4.18 -18.57
C SER A 132 -4.21 -3.35 -17.86
N ARG A 133 -5.02 -3.97 -17.01
CA ARG A 133 -5.96 -3.24 -16.13
C ARG A 133 -5.23 -2.32 -15.15
N ILE A 134 -4.00 -2.70 -14.77
CA ILE A 134 -3.11 -1.85 -13.97
C ILE A 134 -2.31 -1.00 -14.95
N SER A 135 -2.44 0.32 -14.84
CA SER A 135 -1.73 1.25 -15.74
C SER A 135 -0.23 1.26 -15.45
N GLY A 136 0.60 1.48 -16.48
CA GLY A 136 2.04 1.66 -16.33
C GLY A 136 2.39 2.67 -15.23
N PRO A 137 1.81 3.90 -15.26
CA PRO A 137 2.04 4.89 -14.21
C PRO A 137 1.67 4.45 -12.79
N MET A 138 0.77 3.48 -12.62
CA MET A 138 0.48 2.90 -11.30
C MET A 138 1.55 1.89 -10.88
N LEU A 139 2.04 1.08 -11.84
CA LEU A 139 3.13 0.13 -11.61
C LEU A 139 4.43 0.84 -11.24
N ASP A 140 4.73 1.98 -11.85
CA ASP A 140 5.92 2.79 -11.57
C ASP A 140 5.99 3.32 -10.12
N ARG A 141 4.88 3.23 -9.38
CA ARG A 141 4.80 3.62 -7.97
C ARG A 141 4.86 2.46 -7.00
N ILE A 142 5.02 1.25 -7.53
CA ILE A 142 5.23 0.04 -6.75
C ILE A 142 6.72 -0.26 -6.75
N ASP A 143 7.38 -0.01 -5.62
CA ASP A 143 8.83 -0.12 -5.49
C ASP A 143 9.33 -1.57 -5.49
N ILE A 144 8.50 -2.52 -5.05
CA ILE A 144 8.89 -3.93 -4.89
C ILE A 144 7.79 -4.82 -5.47
N ILE A 145 8.17 -5.66 -6.42
CA ILE A 145 7.30 -6.69 -7.00
C ILE A 145 7.87 -8.05 -6.63
N VAL A 146 7.04 -8.90 -6.02
CA VAL A 146 7.43 -10.26 -5.60
C VAL A 146 6.50 -11.26 -6.26
N GLU A 147 7.10 -12.22 -6.96
CA GLU A 147 6.37 -13.38 -7.46
C GLU A 147 6.32 -14.46 -6.39
N VAL A 148 5.11 -14.90 -6.06
CA VAL A 148 4.87 -15.96 -5.09
C VAL A 148 4.49 -17.23 -5.85
N PRO A 149 5.38 -18.24 -5.90
CA PRO A 149 5.08 -19.49 -6.60
C PRO A 149 3.98 -20.28 -5.89
N SER A 150 3.37 -21.20 -6.62
CA SER A 150 2.42 -22.15 -6.02
C SER A 150 3.13 -23.04 -4.99
N VAL A 151 2.49 -23.22 -3.84
CA VAL A 151 3.01 -24.08 -2.76
C VAL A 151 2.70 -25.54 -3.09
N HIS A 152 3.70 -26.42 -3.02
CA HIS A 152 3.50 -27.86 -3.19
C HIS A 152 2.69 -28.43 -2.04
N PHE A 153 1.83 -29.41 -2.35
CA PHE A 153 0.99 -30.05 -1.33
C PHE A 153 1.79 -30.66 -0.19
N GLU A 154 2.98 -31.13 -0.47
CA GLU A 154 3.91 -31.70 0.53
C GLU A 154 4.35 -30.65 1.55
N ASP A 155 4.64 -29.42 1.10
CA ASP A 155 5.02 -28.32 1.97
C ASP A 155 3.85 -27.89 2.89
N LEU A 156 2.62 -27.95 2.38
CA LEU A 156 1.41 -27.68 3.18
C LEU A 156 1.19 -28.73 4.27
N ARG A 157 1.67 -29.97 4.07
CA ARG A 157 1.59 -31.04 5.06
C ARG A 157 2.77 -31.04 6.02
N SER A 158 3.84 -30.34 5.70
CA SER A 158 4.98 -30.22 6.60
C SER A 158 4.56 -29.55 7.90
N ARG A 159 4.97 -30.13 9.03
CA ARG A 159 4.76 -29.54 10.36
C ARG A 159 5.88 -28.56 10.74
N THR A 160 6.68 -28.14 9.77
CA THR A 160 7.75 -27.17 10.02
C THR A 160 7.08 -25.84 10.41
N GLU A 161 7.35 -25.39 11.61
CA GLU A 161 6.84 -24.09 12.07
C GLU A 161 7.46 -22.98 11.23
N ALA A 162 6.63 -22.11 10.69
CA ALA A 162 7.06 -20.91 10.02
C ALA A 162 7.71 -19.92 11.01
N GLU A 163 8.56 -19.04 10.49
CA GLU A 163 9.17 -18.02 11.33
C GLU A 163 8.08 -17.17 12.04
N PRO A 164 8.16 -17.00 13.38
CA PRO A 164 7.15 -16.25 14.12
C PRO A 164 7.22 -14.76 13.79
N SER A 165 6.07 -14.09 13.77
CA SER A 165 5.96 -12.64 13.51
C SER A 165 6.81 -11.78 14.45
N SER A 166 7.13 -12.27 15.66
CA SER A 166 8.01 -11.58 16.60
C SER A 166 9.45 -11.47 16.09
N ALA A 167 9.98 -12.52 15.45
CA ALA A 167 11.31 -12.50 14.83
C ALA A 167 11.36 -11.57 13.62
N VAL A 168 10.34 -11.62 12.76
CA VAL A 168 10.21 -10.67 11.64
C VAL A 168 10.15 -9.22 12.14
N LYS A 169 9.35 -8.97 13.20
CA LYS A 169 9.25 -7.64 13.81
C LYS A 169 10.59 -7.14 14.37
N ALA A 170 11.37 -8.01 14.97
CA ALA A 170 12.70 -7.64 15.47
C ALA A 170 13.60 -7.14 14.34
N ARG A 171 13.70 -7.86 13.21
CA ARG A 171 14.47 -7.44 12.04
C ARG A 171 13.97 -6.11 11.43
N VAL A 172 12.64 -5.95 11.34
CA VAL A 172 12.04 -4.70 10.87
C VAL A 172 12.39 -3.53 11.79
N ASN A 173 12.38 -3.72 13.11
CA ASN A 173 12.74 -2.70 14.07
C ASN A 173 14.22 -2.28 13.95
N GLU A 174 15.14 -3.24 13.74
CA GLU A 174 16.56 -2.93 13.50
C GLU A 174 16.74 -2.14 12.19
N ALA A 175 16.10 -2.54 11.11
CA ALA A 175 16.13 -1.80 9.85
C ALA A 175 15.57 -0.37 10.02
N ARG A 176 14.48 -0.20 10.79
CA ARG A 176 13.91 1.10 11.09
C ARG A 176 14.83 1.96 11.95
N LYS A 177 15.54 1.37 12.90
CA LYS A 177 16.53 2.07 13.72
C LYS A 177 17.65 2.65 12.85
N ILE A 178 18.21 1.85 11.93
CA ILE A 178 19.23 2.31 10.97
C ILE A 178 18.73 3.52 10.16
N GLN A 179 17.48 3.50 9.72
CA GLN A 179 16.90 4.63 8.99
C GLN A 179 16.70 5.86 9.88
N LEU A 180 16.26 5.67 11.13
CA LEU A 180 16.13 6.79 12.09
C LEU A 180 17.49 7.41 12.39
N ASP A 181 18.52 6.60 12.57
CA ASP A 181 19.89 7.09 12.80
C ASP A 181 20.42 7.85 11.57
N ARG A 182 20.06 7.39 10.35
CA ARG A 182 20.42 8.03 9.08
C ARG A 182 19.79 9.42 8.89
N PHE A 183 18.51 9.53 9.17
CA PHE A 183 17.73 10.74 8.87
C PHE A 183 17.52 11.66 10.09
N GLY A 184 17.97 11.25 11.28
CA GLY A 184 17.76 11.97 12.52
C GLY A 184 16.28 12.05 12.93
N GLU A 185 15.93 13.08 13.68
CA GLU A 185 14.57 13.30 14.20
C GLU A 185 13.57 13.78 13.14
N ARG A 186 13.92 13.79 11.85
CA ARG A 186 12.98 14.15 10.78
C ARG A 186 11.83 13.15 10.75
N SER A 187 10.69 13.56 11.31
CA SER A 187 9.52 12.72 11.47
C SER A 187 9.04 12.16 10.12
N GLY A 188 8.92 10.84 10.03
CA GLY A 188 8.37 10.17 8.86
C GLY A 188 9.35 9.92 7.71
N MET A 189 10.62 10.33 7.82
CA MET A 189 11.63 10.01 6.80
C MET A 189 11.98 8.52 6.80
N CYS A 190 12.13 7.98 5.61
CA CYS A 190 12.59 6.62 5.34
C CYS A 190 13.25 6.57 3.96
N ASN A 191 13.88 5.45 3.64
CA ASN A 191 14.59 5.30 2.35
C ASN A 191 13.69 5.58 1.13
N ALA A 192 12.42 5.16 1.17
CA ALA A 192 11.46 5.40 0.09
C ALA A 192 11.07 6.89 -0.09
N ARG A 193 11.50 7.77 0.82
CA ARG A 193 11.22 9.21 0.80
C ARG A 193 12.46 10.06 0.61
N MET A 194 13.58 9.45 0.24
CA MET A 194 14.79 10.20 -0.07
C MET A 194 14.56 11.12 -1.27
N GLY A 195 14.93 12.38 -1.11
CA GLY A 195 15.01 13.34 -2.20
C GLY A 195 16.34 13.22 -2.96
N PRO A 196 16.54 14.05 -4.00
CA PRO A 196 17.76 14.00 -4.81
C PRO A 196 19.07 14.23 -4.01
N GLU A 197 19.01 14.97 -2.93
CA GLU A 197 20.16 15.25 -2.08
C GLU A 197 20.55 14.02 -1.24
N GLU A 198 19.57 13.42 -0.56
CA GLU A 198 19.78 12.19 0.21
C GLU A 198 20.19 11.02 -0.70
N MET A 199 19.60 10.91 -1.90
CA MET A 199 19.99 9.90 -2.87
C MET A 199 21.48 10.05 -3.28
N ARG A 200 21.94 11.27 -3.53
CA ARG A 200 23.37 11.51 -3.82
C ARG A 200 24.28 11.15 -2.66
N GLN A 201 23.81 11.34 -1.44
CA GLN A 201 24.59 11.07 -0.23
C GLN A 201 24.65 9.58 0.12
N TYR A 202 23.54 8.86 -0.02
CA TYR A 202 23.38 7.49 0.52
C TYR A 202 23.26 6.40 -0.54
N CYS A 203 23.02 6.74 -1.81
CA CYS A 203 22.81 5.78 -2.90
C CYS A 203 23.92 5.85 -3.97
N ASN A 204 25.17 5.95 -3.53
CA ASN A 204 26.31 5.91 -4.45
C ASN A 204 26.46 4.50 -5.00
N LEU A 205 26.38 4.37 -6.32
CA LEU A 205 26.72 3.14 -7.02
C LEU A 205 28.25 3.02 -7.14
N SER A 206 28.78 1.82 -7.00
CA SER A 206 30.14 1.53 -7.38
C SER A 206 30.27 1.54 -8.91
N ASP A 207 31.50 1.77 -9.42
CA ASP A 207 31.76 1.80 -10.87
C ASP A 207 31.33 0.51 -11.58
N ASP A 208 31.30 -0.64 -10.86
CA ASP A 208 30.85 -1.93 -11.37
C ASP A 208 29.30 -2.03 -11.50
N CYS A 209 28.56 -1.08 -10.92
CA CYS A 209 27.11 -1.04 -10.91
C CYS A 209 26.52 0.14 -11.73
N ALA A 210 27.37 0.95 -12.34
CA ALA A 210 27.00 2.15 -13.10
C ALA A 210 26.90 1.87 -14.64
#